data_ba049e0a99ba6bee8eb3dfb888f8cff9
#
_entry.id   ba049e0a99ba6bee8eb3dfb888f8cff9
#
_cell.length_a   1.000
_cell.length_b   1.000
_cell.length_c   1.000
_cell.angle_alpha   90.00
_cell.angle_beta   90.00
_cell.angle_gamma   90.00
#
_symmetry.space_group_name_H-M   'P 1'
#
loop_
_entity.id
_entity.type
_entity.pdbx_description
1 polymer ?
#
loop_
_entity_poly.entity_id
_entity_poly.type
_entity_poly.pdbx_seq_one_letter_code
_entity_poly.pdbx_strand_id
1 'polypeptide(L)'
;MMAGANDVSNSDTPLRAIFKINLNGKTVSIGTVGQAYRFITNLSSIEWIEFRSLHADAMSSLQGAAGNAMLTVQATDALRALFVRAKLL
;
A
#
# COMPACT_ATOMS: atom_id res chain seq x y z
N MET A 1 -5.88 23.80 5.29
CA MET A 1 -5.91 23.31 5.27
C MET A 1 -6.08 22.37 4.78
N MET A 2 -6.28 22.10 4.47
CA MET A 2 -6.47 21.29 4.16
C MET A 2 -5.94 20.15 4.14
N ALA A 3 -5.67 19.89 4.40
CA ALA A 3 -4.78 18.84 4.75
C ALA A 3 -5.46 17.51 4.77
N GLY A 4 -6.72 17.50 5.01
CA GLY A 4 -7.46 16.26 5.06
C GLY A 4 -7.37 15.45 3.79
N ALA A 5 -7.19 16.11 2.69
CA ALA A 5 -7.11 15.43 1.41
C ALA A 5 -5.89 14.52 1.31
N ASN A 6 -4.90 14.75 2.14
CA ASN A 6 -3.66 14.00 2.05
C ASN A 6 -3.49 12.97 3.12
N ASP A 7 -4.55 12.68 3.85
CA ASP A 7 -4.44 11.79 4.98
C ASP A 7 -4.60 10.34 4.61
N VAL A 8 -4.17 9.97 3.39
CA VAL A 8 -4.14 8.56 3.01
C VAL A 8 -3.27 7.78 3.99
N SER A 9 -2.17 8.36 4.42
CA SER A 9 -1.27 7.70 5.36
C SER A 9 -1.89 7.50 6.74
N ASN A 10 -2.95 8.22 7.05
CA ASN A 10 -3.65 8.08 8.32
C ASN A 10 -4.99 7.36 8.19
N SER A 11 -5.25 6.80 7.03
CA SER A 11 -6.53 6.13 6.78
C SER A 11 -6.61 4.83 7.56
N ASP A 12 -7.69 4.65 8.31
CA ASP A 12 -7.97 3.42 9.03
C ASP A 12 -8.83 2.47 8.22
N THR A 13 -9.12 2.79 6.98
CA THR A 13 -9.93 1.94 6.13
C THR A 13 -9.29 0.58 5.99
N PRO A 14 -9.97 -0.50 6.38
CA PRO A 14 -9.36 -1.82 6.33
C PRO A 14 -9.25 -2.33 4.89
N LEU A 15 -8.13 -2.98 4.62
CA LEU A 15 -7.95 -3.70 3.38
C LEU A 15 -8.71 -5.02 3.45
N ARG A 16 -8.84 -5.68 2.31
CA ARG A 16 -9.54 -6.96 2.24
C ARG A 16 -8.69 -8.12 2.70
N ALA A 17 -7.42 -7.88 2.97
CA ALA A 17 -6.51 -8.89 3.47
C ALA A 17 -5.47 -8.23 4.35
N ILE A 18 -4.84 -9.03 5.21
CA ILE A 18 -3.72 -8.56 6.02
C ILE A 18 -2.46 -9.16 5.42
N PHE A 19 -1.54 -8.29 5.03
CA PHE A 19 -0.27 -8.73 4.47
C PHE A 19 0.78 -8.78 5.57
N LYS A 20 1.44 -9.92 5.69
CA LYS A 20 2.54 -10.08 6.63
C LYS A 20 3.83 -10.14 5.83
N ILE A 21 4.65 -9.13 5.98
CA ILE A 21 5.84 -8.94 5.18
C ILE A 21 7.06 -9.13 6.07
N ASN A 22 7.97 -9.97 5.62
CA ASN A 22 9.24 -10.15 6.31
C ASN A 22 10.27 -9.22 5.70
N LEU A 23 10.79 -8.34 6.53
CA LEU A 23 11.75 -7.36 6.07
C LEU A 23 12.85 -7.27 7.11
N ASN A 24 14.05 -7.65 6.71
CA ASN A 24 15.23 -7.58 7.59
C ASN A 24 15.02 -8.31 8.92
N GLY A 25 14.36 -9.46 8.87
CA GLY A 25 14.14 -10.24 10.07
C GLY A 25 12.95 -9.80 10.90
N LYS A 26 12.23 -8.79 10.45
CA LYS A 26 11.04 -8.30 11.14
C LYS A 26 9.81 -8.59 10.33
N THR A 27 8.71 -8.87 11.02
CA THR A 27 7.43 -9.05 10.37
C THR A 27 6.62 -7.78 10.50
N VAL A 28 6.19 -7.25 9.37
CA VAL A 28 5.34 -6.07 9.31
C VAL A 28 3.96 -6.51 8.87
N SER A 29 2.94 -6.13 9.65
CA SER A 29 1.55 -6.44 9.29
C SER A 29 0.92 -5.20 8.69
N ILE A 30 0.31 -5.37 7.53
CA ILE A 30 -0.35 -4.29 6.81
C ILE A 30 -1.80 -4.68 6.61
N GLY A 31 -2.70 -4.01 7.29
CA GLY A 31 -4.12 -4.32 7.22
C GLY A 31 -5.01 -3.14 6.91
N THR A 32 -4.45 -1.93 6.83
CA THR A 32 -5.23 -0.74 6.50
C THR A 32 -4.59 0.01 5.36
N VAL A 33 -5.40 0.86 4.74
CA VAL A 33 -4.93 1.70 3.63
C VAL A 33 -3.75 2.56 4.09
N GLY A 34 -3.86 3.15 5.28
CA GLY A 34 -2.80 4.02 5.78
C GLY A 34 -1.50 3.28 6.02
N GLN A 35 -1.58 2.08 6.59
CA GLN A 35 -0.38 1.28 6.83
C GLN A 35 0.31 0.93 5.52
N ALA A 36 -0.48 0.52 4.53
CA ALA A 36 0.06 0.17 3.22
C ALA A 36 0.69 1.38 2.56
N TYR A 37 0.01 2.51 2.61
CA TYR A 37 0.50 3.72 1.97
C TYR A 37 1.85 4.14 2.55
N ARG A 38 1.95 4.14 3.88
CA ARG A 38 3.21 4.51 4.54
C ARG A 38 4.32 3.53 4.21
N PHE A 39 3.98 2.25 4.15
CA PHE A 39 4.97 1.23 3.85
C PHE A 39 5.56 1.42 2.47
N ILE A 40 4.71 1.52 1.44
CA ILE A 40 5.22 1.60 0.07
C ILE A 40 5.82 2.97 -0.24
N THR A 41 5.40 4.01 0.47
CA THR A 41 5.99 5.34 0.30
C THR A 41 7.44 5.36 0.78
N ASN A 42 7.74 4.56 1.81
CA ASN A 42 9.06 4.54 2.40
C ASN A 42 10.01 3.54 1.75
N LEU A 43 9.54 2.80 0.76
CA LEU A 43 10.42 1.88 0.06
C LEU A 43 11.36 2.65 -0.85
N SER A 44 12.57 2.13 -0.99
CA SER A 44 13.56 2.77 -1.83
C SER A 44 13.14 2.74 -3.29
N SER A 45 13.18 3.89 -3.94
CA SER A 45 12.79 3.97 -5.35
C SER A 45 13.78 3.22 -6.24
N ILE A 46 14.99 3.06 -5.80
CA ILE A 46 15.99 2.36 -6.61
C ILE A 46 15.59 0.92 -6.82
N GLU A 47 15.13 0.27 -5.77
CA GLU A 47 14.75 -1.13 -5.85
C GLU A 47 13.46 -1.32 -6.62
N TRP A 48 12.71 -0.24 -6.81
CA TRP A 48 11.38 -0.33 -7.39
C TRP A 48 11.30 0.16 -8.83
N ILE A 49 12.44 0.47 -9.44
CA ILE A 49 12.43 0.97 -10.82
C ILE A 49 11.74 -0.02 -11.75
N GLU A 50 12.04 -1.30 -11.62
CA GLU A 50 11.45 -2.33 -12.47
C GLU A 50 9.96 -2.51 -12.22
N PHE A 51 9.50 -2.08 -11.06
CA PHE A 51 8.11 -2.27 -10.67
C PHE A 51 7.37 -0.96 -10.56
N ARG A 52 7.85 0.04 -11.27
CA ARG A 52 7.30 1.38 -11.16
C ARG A 52 5.80 1.42 -11.44
N SER A 53 5.35 0.68 -12.46
CA SER A 53 3.92 0.64 -12.78
C SER A 53 3.12 0.06 -11.63
N LEU A 54 3.60 -1.05 -11.06
CA LEU A 54 2.88 -1.68 -9.95
C LEU A 54 2.85 -0.78 -8.74
N HIS A 55 3.96 -0.09 -8.48
CA HIS A 55 4.03 0.84 -7.36
C HIS A 55 3.04 2.00 -7.57
N ALA A 56 3.02 2.55 -8.78
CA ALA A 56 2.12 3.65 -9.08
C ALA A 56 0.66 3.22 -8.99
N ASP A 57 0.35 2.03 -9.47
CA ASP A 57 -1.01 1.50 -9.37
C ASP A 57 -1.43 1.32 -7.92
N ALA A 58 -0.53 0.80 -7.10
CA ALA A 58 -0.82 0.62 -5.69
C ALA A 58 -1.06 1.95 -4.98
N MET A 59 -0.20 2.93 -5.26
CA MET A 59 -0.36 4.26 -4.66
C MET A 59 -1.68 4.88 -5.05
N SER A 60 -2.01 4.81 -6.33
CA SER A 60 -3.25 5.39 -6.84
C SER A 60 -4.47 4.68 -6.25
N SER A 61 -4.42 3.35 -6.17
CA SER A 61 -5.53 2.57 -5.62
C SER A 61 -5.74 2.86 -4.14
N LEU A 62 -4.66 3.05 -3.40
CA LEU A 62 -4.76 3.38 -1.98
C LEU A 62 -5.36 4.76 -1.78
N GLN A 63 -4.99 5.71 -2.61
CA GLN A 63 -5.56 7.05 -2.52
C GLN A 63 -7.07 7.00 -2.77
N GLY A 64 -7.50 6.22 -3.74
CA GLY A 64 -8.91 6.05 -3.99
C GLY A 64 -9.63 5.35 -2.84
N ALA A 65 -9.01 4.32 -2.29
CA ALA A 65 -9.62 3.54 -1.22
C ALA A 65 -9.74 4.33 0.07
N ALA A 66 -8.86 5.28 0.30
CA ALA A 66 -8.94 6.13 1.49
C ALA A 66 -10.23 6.95 1.49
N GLY A 67 -10.70 7.33 0.30
CA GLY A 67 -11.94 8.09 0.19
C GLY A 67 -13.16 7.25 -0.08
N ASN A 68 -12.99 5.98 -0.46
CA ASN A 68 -14.11 5.12 -0.80
C ASN A 68 -13.75 3.68 -0.45
N ALA A 69 -14.37 3.16 0.60
CA ALA A 69 -14.06 1.83 1.10
C ALA A 69 -14.33 0.73 0.08
N MET A 70 -15.20 0.98 -0.90
CA MET A 70 -15.48 -0.02 -1.93
C MET A 70 -14.28 -0.27 -2.83
N LEU A 71 -13.35 0.68 -2.88
CA LEU A 71 -12.15 0.53 -3.69
C LEU A 71 -11.04 -0.25 -3.00
N THR A 72 -11.28 -0.72 -1.79
CA THR A 72 -10.28 -1.50 -1.07
C THR A 72 -9.97 -2.84 -1.74
N VAL A 73 -10.92 -3.38 -2.50
CA VAL A 73 -10.68 -4.60 -3.26
C VAL A 73 -9.56 -4.37 -4.28
N GLN A 74 -9.66 -3.28 -5.03
CA GLN A 74 -8.66 -2.94 -6.03
C GLN A 74 -7.32 -2.62 -5.37
N ALA A 75 -7.35 -1.90 -4.25
CA ALA A 75 -6.12 -1.57 -3.54
C ALA A 75 -5.45 -2.83 -3.01
N THR A 76 -6.22 -3.76 -2.47
CA THR A 76 -5.68 -5.02 -1.96
C THR A 76 -5.02 -5.81 -3.08
N ASP A 77 -5.70 -5.89 -4.24
CA ASP A 77 -5.14 -6.62 -5.37
C ASP A 77 -3.87 -5.97 -5.90
N ALA A 78 -3.85 -4.64 -5.96
CA ALA A 78 -2.67 -3.92 -6.44
C ALA A 78 -1.49 -4.13 -5.49
N LEU A 79 -1.75 -4.10 -4.19
CA LEU A 79 -0.70 -4.35 -3.19
C LEU A 79 -0.18 -5.76 -3.28
N ARG A 80 -1.08 -6.73 -3.45
CA ARG A 80 -0.64 -8.12 -3.56
C ARG A 80 0.27 -8.31 -4.76
N ALA A 81 -0.11 -7.75 -5.90
CA ALA A 81 0.70 -7.85 -7.10
C ALA A 81 2.08 -7.23 -6.88
N LEU A 82 2.11 -6.07 -6.25
CA LEU A 82 3.36 -5.39 -5.97
C LEU A 82 4.25 -6.21 -5.03
N PHE A 83 3.68 -6.69 -3.94
CA PHE A 83 4.44 -7.41 -2.92
C PHE A 83 4.94 -8.75 -3.45
N VAL A 84 4.15 -9.44 -4.25
CA VAL A 84 4.57 -10.71 -4.84
C VAL A 84 5.73 -10.48 -5.79
N ARG A 85 5.64 -9.47 -6.65
CA ARG A 85 6.71 -9.18 -7.59
C ARG A 85 7.98 -8.74 -6.88
N ALA A 86 7.83 -8.07 -5.76
CA ALA A 86 8.98 -7.62 -4.98
C ALA A 86 9.53 -8.70 -4.06
N LYS A 87 8.87 -9.86 -4.04
CA LYS A 87 9.28 -11.00 -3.21
C LYS A 87 9.22 -10.66 -1.71
N LEU A 88 8.23 -9.86 -1.35
CA LEU A 88 7.99 -9.51 0.05
C LEU A 88 6.96 -10.43 0.70
N LEU A 89 6.20 -11.12 -0.09
CA LEU A 89 5.25 -12.11 0.41
C LEU A 89 5.75 -13.50 0.19
#